data_917f5f1c8d19a9513a73b0ef233924ad
#
_entry.id   917f5f1c8d19a9513a73b0ef233924ad
#
_cell.length_a   1.000
_cell.length_b   1.000
_cell.length_c   1.000
_cell.angle_alpha   90.00
_cell.angle_beta   90.00
_cell.angle_gamma   90.00
#
_symmetry.space_group_name_H-M   'P 1'
#
loop_
_entity.id
_entity.type
_entity.pdbx_description
1 polymer ?
#
loop_
_entity_poly.entity_id
_entity_poly.type
_entity_poly.pdbx_seq_one_letter_code
_entity_poly.pdbx_strand_id
1 'polypeptide(L)'
;MKKNFICTLLFLFCSFGISNAQTAEDKKEISTAVTDILKGFQTKNGDLMNKYVNKSYGVGILFKSSGDLGFVLNEDIDFSMPLGYIKKAWNIRNQFPIQFDQSCGYDLKNKKWSKEGLSVQFNSNAVNDYADKFSELYAVKDQTIFKINSNPKNVVFVTLAENSKEKAPVNGFRFVMTKIEGQWFLTFIDVTEYDAE
;
A
#
# COMPACT_ATOMS: atom_id res chain seq x y z
N MET A 1 37.26 45.88 -44.33
CA MET A 1 36.86 45.62 -42.91
C MET A 1 35.60 44.82 -42.95
N LYS A 2 35.66 43.48 -42.71
CA LYS A 2 34.50 42.60 -42.61
C LYS A 2 34.18 42.38 -41.11
N LYS A 3 33.02 42.86 -40.66
CA LYS A 3 32.52 42.61 -39.33
C LYS A 3 31.85 41.23 -39.28
N ASN A 4 32.46 40.31 -38.56
CA ASN A 4 31.88 39.03 -38.23
C ASN A 4 30.84 39.21 -37.15
N PHE A 5 29.58 38.91 -37.48
CA PHE A 5 28.45 38.85 -36.52
C PHE A 5 28.41 37.42 -35.97
N ILE A 6 28.90 37.23 -34.77
CA ILE A 6 28.77 35.93 -34.07
C ILE A 6 27.39 35.94 -33.42
N CYS A 7 26.48 35.13 -33.98
CA CYS A 7 25.16 34.89 -33.43
C CYS A 7 25.29 33.81 -32.34
N THR A 8 25.37 34.26 -31.09
CA THR A 8 25.39 33.34 -29.94
C THR A 8 23.96 32.85 -29.71
N LEU A 9 23.69 31.62 -30.16
CA LEU A 9 22.42 30.93 -29.93
C LEU A 9 22.42 30.44 -28.46
N LEU A 10 21.76 31.21 -27.59
CA LEU A 10 21.48 30.78 -26.21
C LEU A 10 20.43 29.66 -26.24
N PHE A 11 20.90 28.41 -26.16
CA PHE A 11 20.02 27.29 -25.85
C PHE A 11 19.59 27.41 -24.37
N LEU A 12 18.42 27.99 -24.15
CA LEU A 12 17.69 27.83 -22.89
C LEU A 12 17.28 26.38 -22.77
N PHE A 13 18.10 25.56 -22.10
CA PHE A 13 17.65 24.31 -21.53
C PHE A 13 16.65 24.64 -20.42
N CYS A 14 15.38 24.73 -20.78
CA CYS A 14 14.31 24.55 -19.81
C CYS A 14 14.43 23.11 -19.31
N SER A 15 15.21 22.90 -18.26
CA SER A 15 15.11 21.75 -17.40
C SER A 15 13.70 21.80 -16.80
N PHE A 16 12.75 21.21 -17.51
CA PHE A 16 11.50 20.79 -16.88
C PHE A 16 11.91 19.84 -15.76
N GLY A 17 12.04 20.37 -14.57
CA GLY A 17 12.04 19.58 -13.36
C GLY A 17 10.77 18.74 -13.44
N ILE A 18 10.92 17.47 -13.76
CA ILE A 18 9.83 16.50 -13.63
C ILE A 18 9.59 16.44 -12.12
N SER A 19 8.75 17.34 -11.64
CA SER A 19 8.16 17.17 -10.32
C SER A 19 7.38 15.87 -10.43
N ASN A 20 7.75 14.86 -9.62
CA ASN A 20 7.01 13.62 -9.49
C ASN A 20 5.66 13.89 -8.77
N ALA A 21 4.89 14.83 -9.28
CA ALA A 21 3.51 15.02 -8.89
C ALA A 21 2.75 13.82 -9.47
N GLN A 22 2.07 13.08 -8.60
CA GLN A 22 1.19 12.00 -9.02
C GLN A 22 0.23 12.51 -10.08
N THR A 23 0.20 11.81 -11.19
CA THR A 23 -0.64 12.18 -12.30
C THR A 23 -2.11 11.93 -11.96
N ALA A 24 -3.02 12.65 -12.62
CA ALA A 24 -4.45 12.36 -12.52
C ALA A 24 -4.75 10.91 -12.94
N GLU A 25 -3.94 10.35 -13.84
CA GLU A 25 -4.01 8.97 -14.28
C GLU A 25 -3.63 8.00 -13.16
N ASP A 26 -2.52 8.23 -12.44
CA ASP A 26 -2.15 7.43 -11.27
C ASP A 26 -3.28 7.40 -10.24
N LYS A 27 -3.88 8.54 -9.93
CA LYS A 27 -5.00 8.63 -8.98
C LYS A 27 -6.21 7.83 -9.45
N LYS A 28 -6.51 7.84 -10.74
CA LYS A 28 -7.60 7.07 -11.34
C LYS A 28 -7.33 5.56 -11.27
N GLU A 29 -6.14 5.14 -11.68
CA GLU A 29 -5.73 3.73 -11.64
C GLU A 29 -5.75 3.18 -10.21
N ILE A 30 -5.17 3.92 -9.26
CA ILE A 30 -5.18 3.55 -7.84
C ILE A 30 -6.61 3.50 -7.29
N SER A 31 -7.47 4.45 -7.63
CA SER A 31 -8.87 4.43 -7.18
C SER A 31 -9.59 3.17 -7.63
N THR A 32 -9.38 2.77 -8.88
CA THR A 32 -9.97 1.54 -9.43
C THR A 32 -9.44 0.31 -8.71
N ALA A 33 -8.12 0.21 -8.57
CA ALA A 33 -7.47 -0.92 -7.92
C ALA A 33 -7.88 -1.04 -6.44
N VAL A 34 -7.88 0.07 -5.69
CA VAL A 34 -8.31 0.10 -4.29
C VAL A 34 -9.76 -0.36 -4.14
N THR A 35 -10.65 0.11 -5.02
CA THR A 35 -12.06 -0.29 -5.01
C THR A 35 -12.23 -1.79 -5.27
N ASP A 36 -11.53 -2.32 -6.26
CA ASP A 36 -11.58 -3.74 -6.61
C ASP A 36 -10.99 -4.61 -5.49
N ILE A 37 -9.85 -4.22 -4.92
CA ILE A 37 -9.21 -4.92 -3.81
C ILE A 37 -10.16 -4.97 -2.60
N LEU A 38 -10.73 -3.85 -2.19
CA LEU A 38 -11.68 -3.81 -1.06
C LEU A 38 -12.92 -4.64 -1.34
N LYS A 39 -13.46 -4.59 -2.56
CA LYS A 39 -14.58 -5.45 -2.97
C LYS A 39 -14.19 -6.92 -2.96
N GLY A 40 -12.99 -7.26 -3.43
CA GLY A 40 -12.46 -8.63 -3.39
C GLY A 40 -12.43 -9.17 -1.96
N PHE A 41 -11.99 -8.35 -1.01
CA PHE A 41 -12.05 -8.69 0.39
C PHE A 41 -13.47 -8.89 0.91
N GLN A 42 -14.36 -7.93 0.68
CA GLN A 42 -15.76 -8.01 1.13
C GLN A 42 -16.48 -9.26 0.63
N THR A 43 -16.22 -9.64 -0.61
CA THR A 43 -16.90 -10.77 -1.28
C THR A 43 -16.11 -12.06 -1.26
N LYS A 44 -14.91 -12.07 -0.66
CA LYS A 44 -13.95 -13.18 -0.69
C LYS A 44 -13.65 -13.64 -2.12
N ASN A 45 -13.51 -12.70 -3.01
CA ASN A 45 -13.22 -12.94 -4.42
C ASN A 45 -11.72 -12.75 -4.70
N GLY A 46 -10.96 -13.84 -4.65
CA GLY A 46 -9.53 -13.84 -4.95
C GLY A 46 -9.22 -13.41 -6.38
N ASP A 47 -10.02 -13.82 -7.35
CA ASP A 47 -9.79 -13.47 -8.76
C ASP A 47 -9.81 -11.94 -9.00
N LEU A 48 -10.69 -11.23 -8.27
CA LEU A 48 -10.77 -9.79 -8.37
C LEU A 48 -9.49 -9.11 -7.85
N MET A 49 -8.91 -9.65 -6.78
CA MET A 49 -7.68 -9.13 -6.19
C MET A 49 -6.43 -9.55 -6.95
N ASN A 50 -6.42 -10.78 -7.46
CA ASN A 50 -5.28 -11.35 -8.17
C ASN A 50 -4.97 -10.66 -9.50
N LYS A 51 -5.89 -9.85 -10.02
CA LYS A 51 -5.60 -8.91 -11.12
C LYS A 51 -4.48 -7.93 -10.78
N TYR A 52 -4.33 -7.65 -9.48
CA TYR A 52 -3.35 -6.71 -8.95
C TYR A 52 -2.16 -7.40 -8.26
N VAL A 53 -2.07 -8.72 -8.29
CA VAL A 53 -0.92 -9.48 -7.78
C VAL A 53 0.03 -9.81 -8.93
N ASN A 54 1.28 -9.42 -8.79
CA ASN A 54 2.32 -9.82 -9.74
C ASN A 54 2.81 -11.22 -9.37
N LYS A 55 2.56 -12.21 -10.21
CA LYS A 55 2.91 -13.62 -9.93
C LYS A 55 4.39 -13.89 -9.72
N SER A 56 5.27 -13.05 -10.28
CA SER A 56 6.72 -13.20 -10.10
C SER A 56 7.20 -12.73 -8.72
N TYR A 57 6.46 -11.84 -8.07
CA TYR A 57 6.84 -11.25 -6.79
C TYR A 57 5.92 -11.67 -5.65
N GLY A 58 4.67 -12.02 -5.96
CA GLY A 58 3.67 -12.39 -4.97
C GLY A 58 3.14 -11.20 -4.17
N VAL A 59 2.51 -11.51 -3.05
CA VAL A 59 2.00 -10.56 -2.06
C VAL A 59 2.45 -10.96 -0.66
N GLY A 60 3.05 -10.02 0.05
CA GLY A 60 3.47 -10.20 1.44
C GLY A 60 2.31 -9.94 2.40
N ILE A 61 2.09 -10.84 3.35
CA ILE A 61 1.09 -10.65 4.40
C ILE A 61 1.81 -10.49 5.73
N LEU A 62 1.57 -9.36 6.39
CA LEU A 62 2.13 -8.99 7.67
C LEU A 62 1.04 -9.16 8.73
N PHE A 63 1.32 -9.93 9.77
CA PHE A 63 0.33 -10.27 10.80
C PHE A 63 0.96 -10.34 12.20
N LYS A 64 0.12 -10.40 13.22
CA LYS A 64 0.48 -10.79 14.58
C LYS A 64 -0.19 -12.10 14.94
N SER A 65 0.54 -12.95 15.64
CA SER A 65 0.01 -14.17 16.22
C SER A 65 0.54 -14.31 17.65
N SER A 66 -0.35 -14.31 18.64
CA SER A 66 0.02 -14.38 20.06
C SER A 66 1.04 -13.32 20.51
N GLY A 67 0.94 -12.11 19.95
CA GLY A 67 1.88 -11.02 20.21
C GLY A 67 3.10 -10.97 19.31
N ASP A 68 3.45 -12.06 18.64
CA ASP A 68 4.60 -12.13 17.76
C ASP A 68 4.26 -11.65 16.34
N LEU A 69 5.21 -10.92 15.74
CA LEU A 69 5.09 -10.48 14.35
C LEU A 69 5.39 -11.64 13.40
N GLY A 70 4.55 -11.80 12.40
CA GLY A 70 4.72 -12.80 11.35
C GLY A 70 4.66 -12.20 9.94
N PHE A 71 5.31 -12.89 9.02
CA PHE A 71 5.31 -12.55 7.60
C PHE A 71 5.18 -13.83 6.78
N VAL A 72 4.34 -13.78 5.75
CA VAL A 72 4.23 -14.84 4.75
C VAL A 72 4.17 -14.22 3.36
N LEU A 73 4.80 -14.86 2.40
CA LEU A 73 4.76 -14.48 0.99
C LEU A 73 3.90 -15.51 0.24
N ASN A 74 2.83 -15.03 -0.37
CA ASN A 74 1.93 -15.84 -1.20
C ASN A 74 2.07 -15.45 -2.66
N GLU A 75 1.96 -16.42 -3.57
CA GLU A 75 1.96 -16.15 -5.02
C GLU A 75 0.65 -15.49 -5.47
N ASP A 76 -0.44 -15.75 -4.75
CA ASP A 76 -1.76 -15.20 -5.01
C ASP A 76 -2.60 -15.10 -3.72
N ILE A 77 -3.80 -14.55 -3.84
CA ILE A 77 -4.82 -14.48 -2.79
C ILE A 77 -5.83 -15.61 -3.03
N ASP A 78 -5.78 -16.62 -2.20
CA ASP A 78 -6.73 -17.74 -2.20
C ASP A 78 -7.51 -17.76 -0.88
N PHE A 79 -8.80 -17.42 -0.96
CA PHE A 79 -9.71 -17.45 0.20
C PHE A 79 -10.17 -18.83 0.61
N SER A 80 -9.94 -19.87 -0.21
CA SER A 80 -10.23 -21.25 0.14
C SER A 80 -9.20 -21.80 1.11
N MET A 81 -7.98 -21.27 1.09
CA MET A 81 -6.93 -21.58 2.04
C MET A 81 -7.24 -20.90 3.38
N PRO A 82 -7.02 -21.59 4.50
CA PRO A 82 -7.17 -20.96 5.81
C PRO A 82 -6.06 -19.94 6.03
N LEU A 83 -6.23 -18.76 5.49
CA LEU A 83 -5.45 -17.59 5.86
C LEU A 83 -5.86 -17.22 7.30
N GLY A 84 -5.50 -18.08 8.25
CA GLY A 84 -6.03 -18.12 9.62
C GLY A 84 -5.91 -16.80 10.37
N TYR A 85 -4.94 -15.99 9.99
CA TYR A 85 -4.67 -14.67 10.56
C TYR A 85 -5.51 -13.55 9.96
N ILE A 86 -6.18 -13.77 8.83
CA ILE A 86 -6.95 -12.72 8.17
C ILE A 86 -8.45 -12.79 8.52
N LYS A 87 -8.90 -13.83 9.20
CA LYS A 87 -10.33 -14.06 9.46
C LYS A 87 -11.09 -12.91 10.10
N LYS A 88 -10.42 -12.04 10.88
CA LYS A 88 -11.08 -10.95 11.62
C LYS A 88 -11.07 -9.62 10.88
N ALA A 89 -10.15 -9.40 9.93
CA ALA A 89 -10.02 -8.14 9.18
C ALA A 89 -11.13 -7.92 8.12
N TRP A 90 -12.02 -8.88 7.94
CA TRP A 90 -12.91 -8.97 6.78
C TRP A 90 -14.27 -8.30 6.90
N ASN A 91 -14.58 -7.70 8.03
CA ASN A 91 -15.86 -7.01 8.20
C ASN A 91 -15.76 -5.55 7.74
N ILE A 92 -15.35 -5.34 6.49
CA ILE A 92 -15.46 -4.01 5.85
C ILE A 92 -16.96 -3.74 5.68
N ARG A 93 -17.51 -2.88 6.54
CA ARG A 93 -18.97 -2.63 6.60
C ARG A 93 -19.37 -1.43 5.77
N ASN A 94 -18.48 -0.44 5.63
CA ASN A 94 -18.81 0.83 5.04
C ASN A 94 -17.99 1.10 3.78
N GLN A 95 -18.60 1.76 2.81
CA GLN A 95 -17.89 2.34 1.68
C GLN A 95 -17.54 3.78 2.02
N PHE A 96 -16.26 4.09 2.02
CA PHE A 96 -15.78 5.45 2.22
C PHE A 96 -15.27 6.02 0.89
N PRO A 97 -15.48 7.31 0.63
CA PRO A 97 -14.82 7.97 -0.48
C PRO A 97 -13.30 7.94 -0.28
N ILE A 98 -12.57 7.72 -1.35
CA ILE A 98 -11.10 7.72 -1.34
C ILE A 98 -10.61 9.15 -1.07
N GLN A 99 -9.76 9.29 -0.06
CA GLN A 99 -9.12 10.55 0.31
C GLN A 99 -7.62 10.45 0.03
N PHE A 100 -7.17 11.16 -0.97
CA PHE A 100 -5.74 11.22 -1.31
C PHE A 100 -4.99 12.15 -0.37
N ASP A 101 -3.73 11.79 -0.09
CA ASP A 101 -2.76 12.58 0.67
C ASP A 101 -3.22 12.92 2.12
N GLN A 102 -4.12 12.10 2.67
CA GLN A 102 -4.55 12.16 4.06
C GLN A 102 -4.07 10.91 4.78
N SER A 103 -3.78 11.04 6.07
CA SER A 103 -3.42 9.90 6.92
C SER A 103 -4.52 9.61 7.94
N CYS A 104 -4.77 8.33 8.18
CA CYS A 104 -5.57 7.85 9.30
C CYS A 104 -4.60 7.17 10.26
N GLY A 105 -4.20 7.87 11.32
CA GLY A 105 -3.33 7.31 12.36
C GLY A 105 -4.12 6.47 13.34
N TYR A 106 -3.55 5.36 13.78
CA TYR A 106 -4.13 4.55 14.88
C TYR A 106 -3.54 4.98 16.23
N ASP A 107 -4.39 5.36 17.16
CA ASP A 107 -4.02 5.70 18.52
C ASP A 107 -4.01 4.41 19.37
N LEU A 108 -2.82 3.89 19.61
CA LEU A 108 -2.62 2.67 20.40
C LEU A 108 -3.14 2.80 21.84
N LYS A 109 -3.05 3.99 22.46
CA LYS A 109 -3.50 4.22 23.83
C LYS A 109 -5.01 4.16 23.95
N ASN A 110 -5.70 4.79 23.01
CA ASN A 110 -7.16 4.86 22.99
C ASN A 110 -7.79 3.74 22.15
N LYS A 111 -6.97 2.89 21.51
CA LYS A 111 -7.38 1.79 20.64
C LYS A 111 -8.40 2.24 19.57
N LYS A 112 -8.14 3.37 18.92
CA LYS A 112 -9.03 3.92 17.91
C LYS A 112 -8.27 4.63 16.80
N TRP A 113 -8.89 4.73 15.64
CA TRP A 113 -8.39 5.55 14.56
C TRP A 113 -8.62 7.04 14.86
N SER A 114 -7.64 7.86 14.54
CA SER A 114 -7.75 9.33 14.68
C SER A 114 -8.85 9.90 13.78
N LYS A 115 -9.11 9.24 12.65
CA LYS A 115 -10.12 9.57 11.67
C LYS A 115 -10.62 8.31 10.98
N GLU A 116 -11.92 8.19 10.78
CA GLU A 116 -12.51 7.16 9.93
C GLU A 116 -12.42 7.54 8.46
N GLY A 117 -12.28 6.55 7.60
CA GLY A 117 -12.25 6.75 6.16
C GLY A 117 -11.29 5.86 5.41
N LEU A 118 -11.23 6.06 4.12
CA LEU A 118 -10.32 5.38 3.20
C LEU A 118 -9.27 6.39 2.72
N SER A 119 -8.05 6.25 3.21
CA SER A 119 -6.95 7.14 2.87
C SER A 119 -5.95 6.47 1.95
N VAL A 120 -5.40 7.23 1.03
CA VAL A 120 -4.39 6.81 0.05
C VAL A 120 -3.22 7.80 0.13
N GLN A 121 -2.08 7.31 0.57
CA GLN A 121 -0.85 8.10 0.72
C GLN A 121 0.18 7.67 -0.31
N PHE A 122 0.57 8.59 -1.17
CA PHE A 122 1.67 8.38 -2.10
C PHE A 122 3.03 8.62 -1.45
N ASN A 123 4.09 8.19 -2.12
CA ASN A 123 5.49 8.34 -1.68
C ASN A 123 5.72 7.79 -0.26
N SER A 124 5.12 6.63 0.03
CA SER A 124 5.13 6.06 1.37
C SER A 124 6.41 5.29 1.66
N ASN A 125 6.96 5.48 2.86
CA ASN A 125 8.07 4.67 3.40
C ASN A 125 7.61 3.37 4.06
N ALA A 126 6.32 3.04 4.03
CA ALA A 126 5.75 1.92 4.78
C ALA A 126 6.50 0.59 4.58
N VAL A 127 6.99 0.31 3.37
CA VAL A 127 7.73 -0.94 3.10
C VAL A 127 9.12 -0.93 3.74
N ASN A 128 9.79 0.22 3.77
CA ASN A 128 11.07 0.34 4.47
C ASN A 128 10.86 0.18 5.98
N ASP A 129 9.80 0.78 6.53
CA ASP A 129 9.42 0.63 7.93
C ASP A 129 9.10 -0.83 8.26
N TYR A 130 8.41 -1.56 7.35
CA TYR A 130 8.20 -3.00 7.49
C TYR A 130 9.51 -3.78 7.44
N ALA A 131 10.39 -3.49 6.47
CA ALA A 131 11.68 -4.15 6.35
C ALA A 131 12.52 -3.98 7.62
N ASP A 132 12.49 -2.82 8.25
CA ASP A 132 13.19 -2.55 9.51
C ASP A 132 12.55 -3.31 10.68
N LYS A 133 11.22 -3.26 10.78
CA LYS A 133 10.46 -3.92 11.86
C LYS A 133 10.57 -5.45 11.84
N PHE A 134 10.65 -6.05 10.64
CA PHE A 134 10.71 -7.51 10.47
C PHE A 134 12.13 -8.05 10.24
N SER A 135 13.14 -7.17 10.13
CA SER A 135 14.52 -7.57 9.77
C SER A 135 15.19 -8.52 10.75
N GLU A 136 14.82 -8.45 12.03
CA GLU A 136 15.37 -9.32 13.08
C GLU A 136 14.79 -10.74 13.05
N LEU A 137 13.55 -10.88 12.54
CA LEU A 137 12.84 -12.15 12.53
C LEU A 137 13.10 -12.98 11.28
N TYR A 138 13.30 -12.29 10.16
CA TYR A 138 13.49 -12.92 8.86
C TYR A 138 14.50 -12.10 8.08
N ALA A 139 15.34 -12.71 7.27
CA ALA A 139 16.21 -11.99 6.33
C ALA A 139 15.38 -11.28 5.22
N VAL A 140 14.35 -10.53 5.66
CA VAL A 140 13.33 -9.96 4.76
C VAL A 140 13.89 -8.93 3.79
N LYS A 141 14.93 -8.16 4.23
CA LYS A 141 15.57 -7.16 3.37
C LYS A 141 16.17 -7.76 2.10
N ASP A 142 16.55 -9.04 2.15
CA ASP A 142 17.09 -9.76 1.01
C ASP A 142 16.03 -10.29 0.06
N GLN A 143 14.78 -10.37 0.50
CA GLN A 143 13.69 -10.83 -0.35
C GLN A 143 13.38 -9.80 -1.44
N THR A 144 13.15 -10.30 -2.64
CA THR A 144 12.92 -9.47 -3.82
C THR A 144 11.75 -8.51 -3.63
N ILE A 145 10.67 -8.95 -2.95
CA ILE A 145 9.50 -8.11 -2.72
C ILE A 145 9.80 -6.85 -1.90
N PHE A 146 10.74 -6.90 -0.95
CA PHE A 146 11.17 -5.72 -0.23
C PHE A 146 12.07 -4.82 -1.07
N LYS A 147 12.94 -5.41 -1.90
CA LYS A 147 13.85 -4.65 -2.77
C LYS A 147 13.12 -3.83 -3.83
N ILE A 148 12.13 -4.42 -4.50
CA ILE A 148 11.34 -3.70 -5.53
C ILE A 148 10.49 -2.58 -4.94
N ASN A 149 10.16 -2.67 -3.65
CA ASN A 149 9.33 -1.71 -2.93
C ASN A 149 10.13 -0.66 -2.15
N SER A 150 11.47 -0.70 -2.21
CA SER A 150 12.32 0.19 -1.41
C SER A 150 12.30 1.65 -1.85
N ASN A 151 11.83 1.95 -3.08
CA ASN A 151 11.70 3.32 -3.56
C ASN A 151 10.32 3.90 -3.20
N PRO A 152 10.24 4.82 -2.22
CA PRO A 152 8.96 5.40 -1.76
C PRO A 152 8.15 6.06 -2.86
N LYS A 153 8.80 6.58 -3.91
CA LYS A 153 8.11 7.26 -5.03
C LYS A 153 7.18 6.34 -5.81
N ASN A 154 7.45 5.04 -5.75
CA ASN A 154 6.65 4.02 -6.42
C ASN A 154 5.66 3.34 -5.48
N VAL A 155 5.56 3.81 -4.22
CA VAL A 155 4.78 3.14 -3.18
C VAL A 155 3.59 3.98 -2.77
N VAL A 156 2.44 3.33 -2.70
CA VAL A 156 1.19 3.87 -2.17
C VAL A 156 0.76 3.04 -0.98
N PHE A 157 0.49 3.72 0.12
CA PHE A 157 -0.03 3.13 1.34
C PHE A 157 -1.52 3.44 1.48
N VAL A 158 -2.31 2.40 1.58
CA VAL A 158 -3.77 2.49 1.69
C VAL A 158 -4.20 2.08 3.09
N THR A 159 -5.00 2.91 3.72
CA THR A 159 -5.58 2.63 5.03
C THR A 159 -7.09 2.80 4.97
N LEU A 160 -7.81 1.73 5.27
CA LEU A 160 -9.22 1.78 5.60
C LEU A 160 -9.33 1.80 7.13
N ALA A 161 -9.82 2.89 7.68
CA ALA A 161 -9.99 3.10 9.11
C ALA A 161 -11.48 3.16 9.46
N GLU A 162 -11.93 2.24 10.31
CA GLU A 162 -13.30 2.17 10.77
C GLU A 162 -13.32 1.97 12.30
N ASN A 163 -13.90 2.91 13.03
CA ASN A 163 -14.09 2.76 14.46
C ASN A 163 -15.37 1.98 14.78
N SER A 164 -15.26 0.95 15.60
CA SER A 164 -16.42 0.21 16.07
C SER A 164 -17.20 1.03 17.08
N LYS A 165 -18.54 1.00 17.01
CA LYS A 165 -19.42 1.56 18.04
C LYS A 165 -19.53 0.66 19.26
N GLU A 166 -19.13 -0.60 19.12
CA GLU A 166 -19.13 -1.61 20.18
C GLU A 166 -17.70 -1.79 20.71
N LYS A 167 -17.53 -2.34 21.92
CA LYS A 167 -16.21 -2.61 22.54
C LYS A 167 -15.35 -3.66 21.80
N ALA A 168 -15.75 -4.05 20.60
CA ALA A 168 -15.08 -5.03 19.78
C ALA A 168 -13.93 -4.40 18.96
N PRO A 169 -13.01 -5.22 18.43
CA PRO A 169 -11.81 -4.69 17.80
C PRO A 169 -12.14 -3.72 16.68
N VAL A 170 -11.38 -2.65 16.67
CA VAL A 170 -11.43 -1.63 15.64
C VAL A 170 -11.23 -2.28 14.28
N ASN A 171 -12.16 -2.09 13.37
CA ASN A 171 -11.97 -2.56 12.01
C ASN A 171 -11.06 -1.59 11.27
N GLY A 172 -10.05 -2.09 10.65
CA GLY A 172 -9.21 -1.34 9.77
C GLY A 172 -8.48 -2.32 8.88
N PHE A 173 -8.00 -1.86 7.79
CA PHE A 173 -7.32 -2.68 6.82
C PHE A 173 -6.27 -1.81 6.13
N ARG A 174 -5.06 -2.31 6.09
CA ARG A 174 -3.97 -1.60 5.42
C ARG A 174 -3.36 -2.47 4.36
N PHE A 175 -2.98 -1.86 3.26
CA PHE A 175 -2.22 -2.54 2.22
C PHE A 175 -1.34 -1.57 1.45
N VAL A 176 -0.36 -2.13 0.78
CA VAL A 176 0.59 -1.40 -0.05
C VAL A 176 0.39 -1.77 -1.50
N MET A 177 0.37 -0.76 -2.34
CA MET A 177 0.49 -0.93 -3.78
C MET A 177 1.80 -0.32 -4.28
N THR A 178 2.42 -0.98 -5.24
CA THR A 178 3.69 -0.52 -5.80
C THR A 178 3.63 -0.49 -7.31
N LYS A 179 4.18 0.58 -7.88
CA LYS A 179 4.31 0.72 -9.33
C LYS A 179 5.55 -0.04 -9.82
N ILE A 180 5.33 -1.10 -10.58
CA ILE A 180 6.37 -1.96 -11.17
C ILE A 180 6.18 -1.92 -12.67
N GLU A 181 7.20 -1.52 -13.42
CA GLU A 181 7.14 -1.42 -14.89
C GLU A 181 5.93 -0.63 -15.42
N GLY A 182 5.55 0.43 -14.68
CA GLY A 182 4.45 1.31 -15.06
C GLY A 182 3.06 0.85 -14.60
N GLN A 183 2.90 -0.32 -13.99
CA GLN A 183 1.63 -0.85 -13.51
C GLN A 183 1.58 -0.91 -11.97
N TRP A 184 0.39 -0.75 -11.39
CA TRP A 184 0.18 -0.81 -9.94
C TRP A 184 -0.18 -2.22 -9.49
N PHE A 185 0.60 -2.77 -8.54
CA PHE A 185 0.41 -4.09 -7.96
C PHE A 185 0.19 -4.02 -6.46
N LEU A 186 -0.67 -4.88 -5.94
CA LEU A 186 -0.81 -5.17 -4.52
C LEU A 186 0.41 -5.97 -4.06
N THR A 187 1.23 -5.38 -3.19
CA THR A 187 2.49 -6.00 -2.76
C THR A 187 2.51 -6.40 -1.30
N PHE A 188 1.77 -5.69 -0.44
CA PHE A 188 1.64 -6.06 0.96
C PHE A 188 0.21 -5.87 1.47
N ILE A 189 -0.18 -6.75 2.39
CA ILE A 189 -1.37 -6.64 3.22
C ILE A 189 -0.89 -6.62 4.66
N ASP A 190 -1.26 -5.58 5.41
CA ASP A 190 -0.86 -5.40 6.80
C ASP A 190 -2.07 -5.55 7.72
N VAL A 191 -2.05 -6.61 8.49
CA VAL A 191 -3.03 -6.92 9.52
C VAL A 191 -2.41 -6.97 10.92
N THR A 192 -1.25 -6.36 11.11
CA THR A 192 -0.50 -6.39 12.37
C THR A 192 -1.16 -5.64 13.52
N GLU A 193 -2.06 -4.69 13.25
CA GLU A 193 -2.75 -3.93 14.30
C GLU A 193 -3.99 -4.66 14.84
N TYR A 194 -4.30 -5.81 14.29
CA TYR A 194 -5.38 -6.67 14.74
C TYR A 194 -4.78 -7.76 15.62
N ASP A 195 -4.68 -7.51 16.93
CA ASP A 195 -4.45 -8.58 17.88
C ASP A 195 -5.64 -9.54 17.76
N ALA A 196 -5.35 -10.71 17.22
CA ALA A 196 -6.23 -11.83 17.32
C ALA A 196 -6.07 -12.41 18.74
N GLU A 197 -6.76 -11.85 19.73
CA GLU A 197 -7.10 -12.60 20.93
C GLU A 197 -8.16 -13.63 20.62
#